data_792162aa8b8d5e1621b8467abff3314f
#
_entry.id   792162aa8b8d5e1621b8467abff3314f
#
_cell.length_a   1.000
_cell.length_b   1.000
_cell.length_c   1.000
_cell.angle_alpha   90.00
_cell.angle_beta   90.00
_cell.angle_gamma   90.00
#
_symmetry.space_group_name_H-M   'P 1'
#
loop_
_entity.id
_entity.type
_entity.pdbx_description
1 polymer ?
#
loop_
_entity_poly.entity_id
_entity_poly.type
_entity_poly.pdbx_seq_one_letter_code
_entity_poly.pdbx_strand_id
1 'polypeptide(L)'
;FRSTDDARARCGASHTTLTGQNKTDYNPHHQPFQYYASTANPHHLAPSSDDMIGKTDRANHQYDLQDFDTALEQGNLPAVSFLKAANYQDGHAGYSNPLDEQAFITHYINELQNSSEWDSTAVVIAYDDSDGWYDHKAPEIRNGSNDPHQDKEICTAAAAKVGVAGGK
;
A
#
# COMPACT_ATOMS: atom_id res chain seq x y z
N PHE A 1 -3.24 -7.68 -9.14
CA PHE A 1 -3.50 -6.99 -10.42
C PHE A 1 -2.87 -7.73 -11.61
N ARG A 2 -2.33 -8.88 -11.35
CA ARG A 2 -1.71 -9.77 -12.32
C ARG A 2 -2.72 -10.19 -13.40
N SER A 3 -2.27 -10.17 -14.65
CA SER A 3 -3.04 -10.74 -15.75
C SER A 3 -2.79 -12.25 -15.86
N THR A 4 -3.79 -13.00 -16.35
CA THR A 4 -3.65 -14.41 -16.68
C THR A 4 -2.90 -14.65 -17.99
N ASP A 5 -2.72 -13.63 -18.81
CA ASP A 5 -2.08 -13.70 -20.12
C ASP A 5 -0.74 -12.94 -20.20
N ASP A 6 -0.11 -12.69 -19.08
CA ASP A 6 1.19 -11.99 -18.91
C ASP A 6 1.33 -10.62 -19.61
N ALA A 7 0.29 -10.16 -20.30
CA ALA A 7 0.38 -8.98 -21.15
C ALA A 7 -0.38 -7.76 -20.62
N ARG A 8 -1.29 -7.95 -19.67
CA ARG A 8 -2.17 -6.86 -19.21
C ARG A 8 -2.41 -6.89 -17.71
N ALA A 9 -2.20 -5.76 -17.08
CA ALA A 9 -2.62 -5.52 -15.70
C ALA A 9 -4.14 -5.57 -15.55
N ARG A 10 -4.63 -6.12 -14.44
CA ARG A 10 -6.04 -6.14 -14.06
C ARG A 10 -6.42 -4.95 -13.20
N CYS A 11 -6.12 -3.75 -13.66
CA CYS A 11 -6.40 -2.52 -12.89
C CYS A 11 -7.89 -2.27 -12.61
N GLY A 12 -8.79 -2.95 -13.35
CA GLY A 12 -10.24 -2.90 -13.12
C GLY A 12 -10.78 -4.01 -12.21
N ALA A 13 -9.93 -4.78 -11.55
CA ALA A 13 -10.38 -5.77 -10.58
C ALA A 13 -11.13 -5.11 -9.43
N SER A 14 -12.12 -5.81 -8.89
CA SER A 14 -12.94 -5.31 -7.78
C SER A 14 -13.36 -6.45 -6.87
N HIS A 15 -13.61 -6.12 -5.59
CA HIS A 15 -14.11 -7.04 -4.59
C HIS A 15 -15.35 -6.49 -3.89
N THR A 16 -16.12 -7.40 -3.33
CA THR A 16 -17.24 -7.03 -2.46
C THR A 16 -16.72 -6.88 -1.04
N THR A 17 -16.94 -5.71 -0.46
CA THR A 17 -16.60 -5.39 0.93
C THR A 17 -17.44 -6.22 1.90
N LEU A 18 -17.04 -6.27 3.17
CA LEU A 18 -17.82 -6.90 4.24
C LEU A 18 -19.21 -6.28 4.42
N THR A 19 -19.39 -5.05 3.99
CA THR A 19 -20.70 -4.35 3.99
C THR A 19 -21.50 -4.53 2.71
N GLY A 20 -21.05 -5.39 1.78
CA GLY A 20 -21.75 -5.74 0.55
C GLY A 20 -21.61 -4.72 -0.59
N GLN A 21 -20.70 -3.77 -0.50
CA GLN A 21 -20.43 -2.80 -1.56
C GLN A 21 -19.34 -3.34 -2.51
N ASN A 22 -19.50 -3.14 -3.83
CA ASN A 22 -18.44 -3.46 -4.77
C ASN A 22 -17.47 -2.27 -4.89
N LYS A 23 -16.19 -2.53 -4.66
CA LYS A 23 -15.12 -1.53 -4.70
C LYS A 23 -13.96 -2.02 -5.56
N THR A 24 -13.27 -1.10 -6.21
CA THR A 24 -12.07 -1.41 -6.99
C THR A 24 -10.90 -1.77 -6.09
N ASP A 25 -9.98 -2.59 -6.60
CA ASP A 25 -8.81 -3.01 -5.85
C ASP A 25 -7.63 -2.08 -6.07
N TYR A 26 -7.48 -1.57 -7.29
CA TYR A 26 -6.27 -0.86 -7.71
C TYR A 26 -6.34 0.64 -7.45
N ASN A 27 -5.30 1.13 -6.79
CA ASN A 27 -5.04 2.55 -6.65
C ASN A 27 -3.57 2.83 -7.04
N PRO A 28 -3.29 3.59 -8.11
CA PRO A 28 -1.93 3.76 -8.63
C PRO A 28 -0.96 4.36 -7.60
N HIS A 29 -1.40 5.32 -6.80
CA HIS A 29 -0.54 5.99 -5.82
C HIS A 29 -0.27 5.16 -4.55
N HIS A 30 -0.92 4.02 -4.39
CA HIS A 30 -0.61 3.08 -3.32
C HIS A 30 0.62 2.21 -3.61
N GLN A 31 1.25 2.36 -4.78
CA GLN A 31 2.48 1.66 -5.15
C GLN A 31 3.62 2.65 -5.45
N PRO A 32 4.22 3.29 -4.45
CA PRO A 32 5.22 4.33 -4.65
C PRO A 32 6.47 3.84 -5.39
N PHE A 33 6.83 2.57 -5.27
CA PHE A 33 7.98 2.00 -5.97
C PHE A 33 7.78 1.87 -7.48
N GLN A 34 6.55 1.99 -7.97
CA GLN A 34 6.23 1.98 -9.39
C GLN A 34 6.76 3.23 -10.12
N TYR A 35 7.02 4.31 -9.39
CA TYR A 35 7.55 5.55 -9.95
C TYR A 35 9.06 5.53 -10.22
N TYR A 36 9.76 4.50 -9.76
CA TYR A 36 11.20 4.39 -9.97
C TYR A 36 11.51 3.37 -11.05
N ALA A 37 12.30 3.75 -12.05
CA ALA A 37 12.67 2.86 -13.16
C ALA A 37 13.33 1.55 -12.68
N SER A 38 14.05 1.59 -11.55
CA SER A 38 14.71 0.42 -10.96
C SER A 38 13.75 -0.62 -10.38
N THR A 39 12.51 -0.23 -10.04
CA THR A 39 11.53 -1.11 -9.38
C THR A 39 10.17 -1.13 -10.08
N ALA A 40 9.99 -0.37 -11.16
CA ALA A 40 8.73 -0.31 -11.88
C ALA A 40 8.40 -1.65 -12.58
N ASN A 41 7.15 -2.07 -12.47
CA ASN A 41 6.56 -3.19 -13.20
C ASN A 41 5.26 -2.73 -13.88
N PRO A 42 5.35 -1.91 -14.95
CA PRO A 42 4.18 -1.25 -15.53
C PRO A 42 3.16 -2.20 -16.17
N HIS A 43 3.57 -3.44 -16.44
CA HIS A 43 2.69 -4.47 -16.97
C HIS A 43 2.15 -5.44 -15.90
N HIS A 44 2.51 -5.22 -14.63
CA HIS A 44 2.17 -6.10 -13.52
C HIS A 44 2.44 -7.58 -13.82
N LEU A 45 3.63 -7.84 -14.38
CA LEU A 45 4.07 -9.19 -14.68
C LEU A 45 4.27 -9.98 -13.38
N ALA A 46 3.81 -11.21 -13.38
CA ALA A 46 4.12 -12.15 -12.31
C ALA A 46 5.62 -12.45 -12.27
N PRO A 47 6.17 -12.89 -11.13
CA PRO A 47 7.52 -13.45 -11.11
C PRO A 47 7.62 -14.61 -12.12
N SER A 48 8.80 -14.89 -12.64
CA SER A 48 9.00 -15.97 -13.61
C SER A 48 8.82 -17.36 -12.99
N SER A 49 9.04 -17.46 -11.70
CA SER A 49 8.69 -18.61 -10.84
C SER A 49 8.59 -18.12 -9.39
N ASP A 50 8.02 -18.94 -8.52
CA ASP A 50 7.86 -18.61 -7.10
C ASP A 50 9.22 -18.38 -6.41
N ASP A 51 10.25 -19.12 -6.79
CA ASP A 51 11.63 -18.96 -6.30
C ASP A 51 12.25 -17.59 -6.64
N MET A 52 11.65 -16.85 -7.58
CA MET A 52 12.11 -15.53 -7.99
C MET A 52 11.45 -14.39 -7.21
N ILE A 53 10.54 -14.69 -6.31
CA ILE A 53 9.97 -13.67 -5.42
C ILE A 53 11.09 -13.07 -4.56
N GLY A 54 11.17 -11.75 -4.51
CA GLY A 54 12.23 -11.03 -3.80
C GLY A 54 13.57 -10.92 -4.54
N LYS A 55 13.68 -11.50 -5.74
CA LYS A 55 14.89 -11.44 -6.59
C LYS A 55 14.66 -10.56 -7.82
N THR A 56 15.76 -10.16 -8.45
CA THR A 56 15.68 -9.38 -9.70
C THR A 56 15.14 -10.26 -10.82
N ASP A 57 13.97 -9.91 -11.34
CA ASP A 57 13.21 -10.66 -12.33
C ASP A 57 12.28 -9.69 -13.09
N ARG A 58 11.48 -10.22 -14.00
CA ARG A 58 10.47 -9.47 -14.76
C ARG A 58 9.40 -8.79 -13.89
N ALA A 59 9.12 -9.31 -12.69
CA ALA A 59 8.25 -8.68 -11.69
C ALA A 59 8.90 -7.45 -11.04
N ASN A 60 10.20 -7.33 -11.11
CA ASN A 60 10.99 -6.19 -10.67
C ASN A 60 10.67 -5.74 -9.22
N HIS A 61 10.51 -6.69 -8.31
CA HIS A 61 10.14 -6.49 -6.90
C HIS A 61 8.74 -5.89 -6.67
N GLN A 62 7.88 -5.90 -7.68
CA GLN A 62 6.47 -5.51 -7.58
C GLN A 62 5.58 -6.73 -7.72
N TYR A 63 4.88 -7.08 -6.68
CA TYR A 63 4.14 -8.34 -6.55
C TYR A 63 2.67 -8.09 -6.20
N ASP A 64 1.84 -9.08 -6.47
CA ASP A 64 0.50 -9.14 -5.88
C ASP A 64 0.57 -9.74 -4.47
N LEU A 65 -0.43 -9.48 -3.65
CA LEU A 65 -0.50 -10.01 -2.27
C LEU A 65 -0.42 -11.53 -2.23
N GLN A 66 -1.00 -12.23 -3.22
CA GLN A 66 -0.88 -13.69 -3.31
C GLN A 66 0.56 -14.20 -3.54
N ASP A 67 1.47 -13.37 -4.08
CA ASP A 67 2.89 -13.74 -4.17
C ASP A 67 3.55 -13.70 -2.78
N PHE A 68 3.10 -12.80 -1.90
CA PHE A 68 3.52 -12.80 -0.51
C PHE A 68 3.06 -14.08 0.21
N ASP A 69 1.79 -14.47 0.02
CA ASP A 69 1.26 -15.71 0.60
C ASP A 69 2.07 -16.92 0.13
N THR A 70 2.35 -17.00 -1.17
CA THR A 70 3.18 -18.05 -1.77
C THR A 70 4.58 -18.08 -1.16
N ALA A 71 5.24 -16.91 -1.04
CA ALA A 71 6.58 -16.83 -0.47
C ALA A 71 6.60 -17.25 1.00
N LEU A 72 5.56 -16.91 1.75
CA LEU A 72 5.41 -17.28 3.15
C LEU A 72 5.23 -18.80 3.31
N GLU A 73 4.33 -19.41 2.52
CA GLU A 73 4.10 -20.86 2.51
C GLU A 73 5.36 -21.66 2.17
N GLN A 74 6.20 -21.11 1.30
CA GLN A 74 7.43 -21.76 0.85
C GLN A 74 8.65 -21.46 1.74
N GLY A 75 8.52 -20.59 2.76
CA GLY A 75 9.65 -20.15 3.58
C GLY A 75 10.69 -19.35 2.76
N ASN A 76 10.25 -18.58 1.79
CA ASN A 76 11.08 -17.82 0.86
C ASN A 76 10.78 -16.31 0.93
N LEU A 77 10.46 -15.79 2.12
CA LEU A 77 10.17 -14.37 2.29
C LEU A 77 11.40 -13.52 1.98
N PRO A 78 11.24 -12.42 1.24
CA PRO A 78 12.27 -11.39 1.14
C PRO A 78 12.62 -10.83 2.52
N ALA A 79 13.88 -10.41 2.70
CA ALA A 79 14.34 -9.82 3.96
C ALA A 79 13.54 -8.56 4.37
N VAL A 80 12.96 -7.86 3.41
CA VAL A 80 12.05 -6.73 3.63
C VAL A 80 10.88 -6.85 2.66
N SER A 81 9.67 -6.78 3.18
CA SER A 81 8.43 -6.78 2.40
C SER A 81 7.55 -5.61 2.81
N PHE A 82 7.03 -4.88 1.83
CA PHE A 82 6.04 -3.82 2.04
C PHE A 82 4.70 -4.31 1.52
N LEU A 83 3.74 -4.49 2.42
CA LEU A 83 2.38 -4.84 2.06
C LEU A 83 1.51 -3.60 2.10
N LYS A 84 0.80 -3.36 1.02
CA LYS A 84 -0.22 -2.30 0.95
C LYS A 84 -1.55 -2.96 0.62
N ALA A 85 -2.55 -2.66 1.41
CA ALA A 85 -3.90 -3.18 1.19
C ALA A 85 -4.46 -2.75 -0.17
N ALA A 86 -5.30 -3.59 -0.76
CA ALA A 86 -6.10 -3.19 -1.91
C ALA A 86 -7.06 -2.05 -1.51
N ASN A 87 -7.48 -1.26 -2.48
CA ASN A 87 -8.28 -0.05 -2.27
C ASN A 87 -9.54 -0.28 -1.42
N TYR A 88 -10.18 -1.45 -1.53
CA TYR A 88 -11.35 -1.76 -0.70
C TYR A 88 -11.01 -2.09 0.76
N GLN A 89 -9.73 -2.37 1.08
CA GLN A 89 -9.23 -2.81 2.39
C GLN A 89 -8.25 -1.84 3.05
N ASP A 90 -8.01 -0.67 2.47
CA ASP A 90 -6.96 0.23 2.95
C ASP A 90 -7.39 1.16 4.10
N GLY A 91 -8.66 1.10 4.51
CA GLY A 91 -9.20 1.89 5.60
C GLY A 91 -9.48 3.36 5.25
N HIS A 92 -9.22 3.80 4.02
CA HIS A 92 -9.38 5.19 3.61
C HIS A 92 -10.85 5.64 3.69
N ALA A 93 -11.07 6.76 4.37
CA ALA A 93 -12.41 7.37 4.47
C ALA A 93 -12.99 7.67 3.08
N GLY A 94 -14.27 7.36 2.88
CA GLY A 94 -14.99 7.65 1.65
C GLY A 94 -15.08 6.48 0.65
N TYR A 95 -14.15 5.51 0.63
CA TYR A 95 -14.26 4.37 -0.27
C TYR A 95 -13.92 3.00 0.34
N SER A 96 -13.29 2.96 1.49
CA SER A 96 -13.01 1.75 2.26
C SER A 96 -13.70 1.82 3.61
N ASN A 97 -13.71 0.74 4.38
CA ASN A 97 -14.22 0.76 5.74
C ASN A 97 -13.27 0.07 6.73
N PRO A 98 -13.32 0.43 8.02
CA PRO A 98 -12.40 -0.12 9.02
C PRO A 98 -12.49 -1.63 9.21
N LEU A 99 -13.61 -2.26 8.89
CA LEU A 99 -13.77 -3.71 9.04
C LEU A 99 -12.99 -4.47 7.97
N ASP A 100 -12.97 -3.96 6.73
CA ASP A 100 -12.17 -4.54 5.65
C ASP A 100 -10.67 -4.33 5.91
N GLU A 101 -10.27 -3.18 6.47
CA GLU A 101 -8.90 -2.91 6.92
C GLU A 101 -8.48 -3.90 8.03
N GLN A 102 -9.31 -4.07 9.04
CA GLN A 102 -9.05 -5.03 10.12
C GLN A 102 -8.92 -6.46 9.58
N ALA A 103 -9.75 -6.84 8.63
CA ALA A 103 -9.66 -8.16 8.00
C ALA A 103 -8.31 -8.36 7.29
N PHE A 104 -7.83 -7.35 6.56
CA PHE A 104 -6.52 -7.37 5.93
C PHE A 104 -5.38 -7.55 6.94
N ILE A 105 -5.32 -6.68 7.95
CA ILE A 105 -4.26 -6.72 8.97
C ILE A 105 -4.28 -8.04 9.73
N THR A 106 -5.47 -8.48 10.17
CA THR A 106 -5.63 -9.71 10.94
C THR A 106 -5.21 -10.93 10.12
N HIS A 107 -5.57 -10.97 8.83
CA HIS A 107 -5.18 -12.07 7.94
C HIS A 107 -3.65 -12.21 7.89
N TYR A 108 -2.93 -11.17 7.49
CA TYR A 108 -1.48 -11.25 7.33
C TYR A 108 -0.71 -11.45 8.63
N ILE A 109 -1.17 -10.87 9.74
CA ILE A 109 -0.56 -11.13 11.04
C ILE A 109 -0.75 -12.60 11.45
N ASN A 110 -1.93 -13.16 11.25
CA ASN A 110 -2.18 -14.57 11.58
C ASN A 110 -1.37 -15.52 10.70
N GLU A 111 -1.27 -15.25 9.41
CA GLU A 111 -0.44 -16.05 8.50
C GLU A 111 1.04 -16.03 8.92
N LEU A 112 1.57 -14.85 9.24
CA LEU A 112 2.94 -14.71 9.75
C LEU A 112 3.13 -15.46 11.08
N GLN A 113 2.20 -15.34 12.02
CA GLN A 113 2.27 -16.02 13.32
C GLN A 113 2.26 -17.54 13.19
N ASN A 114 1.60 -18.07 12.17
CA ASN A 114 1.53 -19.50 11.90
C ASN A 114 2.69 -20.02 11.04
N SER A 115 3.56 -19.15 10.54
CA SER A 115 4.69 -19.53 9.70
C SER A 115 5.95 -19.83 10.49
N SER A 116 6.89 -20.53 9.85
CA SER A 116 8.23 -20.75 10.39
C SER A 116 9.07 -19.48 10.51
N GLU A 117 8.67 -18.41 9.86
CA GLU A 117 9.40 -17.13 9.82
C GLU A 117 9.09 -16.23 11.02
N TRP A 118 8.07 -16.56 11.83
CA TRP A 118 7.58 -15.68 12.90
C TRP A 118 8.66 -15.28 13.90
N ASP A 119 9.46 -16.21 14.36
CA ASP A 119 10.48 -15.97 15.39
C ASP A 119 11.59 -15.00 14.94
N SER A 120 11.72 -14.79 13.63
CA SER A 120 12.73 -13.91 13.01
C SER A 120 12.13 -12.69 12.32
N THR A 121 10.80 -12.49 12.43
CA THR A 121 10.09 -11.42 11.72
C THR A 121 9.74 -10.26 12.65
N ALA A 122 10.06 -9.05 12.23
CA ALA A 122 9.54 -7.82 12.82
C ALA A 122 8.42 -7.26 11.94
N VAL A 123 7.25 -7.04 12.52
CA VAL A 123 6.11 -6.43 11.84
C VAL A 123 5.98 -4.98 12.25
N VAL A 124 5.99 -4.08 11.28
CA VAL A 124 5.77 -2.65 11.49
C VAL A 124 4.45 -2.27 10.83
N ILE A 125 3.47 -1.86 11.63
CA ILE A 125 2.21 -1.31 11.13
C ILE A 125 2.35 0.20 11.12
N ALA A 126 2.25 0.79 9.93
CA ALA A 126 2.27 2.22 9.75
C ALA A 126 0.95 2.64 9.09
N TYR A 127 0.25 3.54 9.74
CA TYR A 127 -0.92 4.18 9.15
C TYR A 127 -0.46 5.32 8.24
N ASP A 128 -1.12 5.47 7.12
CA ASP A 128 -1.08 6.67 6.31
C ASP A 128 -1.68 7.83 7.12
N ASP A 129 -1.78 9.03 6.61
CA ASP A 129 -2.34 10.11 7.41
C ASP A 129 -3.84 9.91 7.66
N SER A 130 -4.36 10.62 8.65
CA SER A 130 -5.79 10.68 8.97
C SER A 130 -6.47 11.94 8.45
N ASP A 131 -5.82 12.70 7.58
CA ASP A 131 -6.27 14.04 7.14
C ASP A 131 -6.58 15.00 8.32
N GLY A 132 -6.00 14.73 9.48
CA GLY A 132 -6.20 15.54 10.69
C GLY A 132 -7.51 15.26 11.45
N TRP A 133 -8.29 14.25 11.08
CA TRP A 133 -9.58 13.95 11.70
C TRP A 133 -9.51 13.63 13.18
N TYR A 134 -8.38 13.09 13.65
CA TYR A 134 -8.17 12.65 15.04
C TYR A 134 -7.15 13.50 15.78
N ASP A 135 -6.59 14.51 15.14
CA ASP A 135 -5.55 15.33 15.74
C ASP A 135 -6.15 16.40 16.65
N HIS A 136 -5.72 16.42 17.90
CA HIS A 136 -6.07 17.45 18.88
C HIS A 136 -5.15 18.68 18.81
N LYS A 137 -4.05 18.58 18.07
CA LYS A 137 -3.06 19.62 17.88
C LYS A 137 -2.69 19.72 16.41
N ALA A 138 -2.73 20.91 15.85
CA ALA A 138 -2.26 21.14 14.49
C ALA A 138 -0.78 20.72 14.37
N PRO A 139 -0.42 19.91 13.37
CA PRO A 139 0.96 19.48 13.16
C PRO A 139 1.83 20.65 12.72
N GLU A 140 3.13 20.55 12.98
CA GLU A 140 4.13 21.44 12.43
C GLU A 140 4.38 21.08 10.97
N ILE A 141 4.11 21.99 10.04
CA ILE A 141 4.36 21.75 8.62
C ILE A 141 5.86 21.91 8.36
N ARG A 142 6.56 20.81 8.09
CA ARG A 142 8.01 20.81 7.83
C ARG A 142 8.36 20.70 6.35
N ASN A 143 7.62 19.92 5.61
CA ASN A 143 7.87 19.64 4.19
C ASN A 143 6.58 19.86 3.38
N GLY A 144 6.08 21.11 3.38
CA GLY A 144 4.91 21.47 2.60
C GLY A 144 5.13 21.23 1.11
N SER A 145 4.07 20.86 0.40
CA SER A 145 4.11 20.70 -1.06
C SER A 145 4.43 22.03 -1.76
N ASN A 146 5.21 21.94 -2.83
CA ASN A 146 5.46 23.05 -3.74
C ASN A 146 4.64 22.94 -5.04
N ASP A 147 3.83 21.91 -5.19
CA ASP A 147 3.00 21.69 -6.37
C ASP A 147 1.75 22.58 -6.32
N PRO A 148 1.61 23.56 -7.25
CA PRO A 148 0.44 24.44 -7.27
C PRO A 148 -0.85 23.73 -7.66
N HIS A 149 -0.79 22.52 -8.19
CA HIS A 149 -1.94 21.73 -8.62
C HIS A 149 -2.40 20.71 -7.57
N GLN A 150 -1.69 20.61 -6.45
CA GLN A 150 -2.01 19.68 -5.36
C GLN A 150 -2.33 20.46 -4.07
N ASP A 151 -1.51 20.29 -3.07
CA ASP A 151 -1.79 20.72 -1.70
C ASP A 151 -1.08 22.00 -1.25
N LYS A 152 -0.33 22.66 -2.14
CA LYS A 152 0.41 23.89 -1.80
C LYS A 152 -0.47 24.97 -1.15
N GLU A 153 -1.64 25.21 -1.71
CA GLU A 153 -2.55 26.22 -1.18
C GLU A 153 -3.16 25.77 0.15
N ILE A 154 -3.47 24.48 0.28
CA ILE A 154 -4.00 23.89 1.52
C ILE A 154 -2.97 24.01 2.63
N CYS A 155 -1.73 23.64 2.38
CA CYS A 155 -0.63 23.76 3.34
C CYS A 155 -0.40 25.23 3.75
N THR A 156 -0.45 26.16 2.80
CA THR A 156 -0.29 27.58 3.09
C THR A 156 -1.44 28.12 3.93
N ALA A 157 -2.68 27.72 3.63
CA ALA A 157 -3.85 28.14 4.38
C ALA A 157 -3.87 27.55 5.81
N ALA A 158 -3.46 26.29 5.97
CA ALA A 158 -3.31 25.64 7.28
C ALA A 158 -2.22 26.33 8.11
N ALA A 159 -1.06 26.62 7.51
CA ALA A 159 0.03 27.34 8.17
C ALA A 159 -0.41 28.73 8.65
N ALA A 160 -1.18 29.45 7.85
CA ALA A 160 -1.72 30.77 8.21
C ALA A 160 -2.69 30.69 9.41
N LYS A 161 -3.52 29.64 9.48
CA LYS A 161 -4.46 29.44 10.61
C LYS A 161 -3.77 29.21 11.94
N VAL A 162 -2.61 28.59 11.94
CA VAL A 162 -1.83 28.31 13.16
C VAL A 162 -0.73 29.33 13.43
N GLY A 163 -0.67 30.41 12.65
CA GLY A 163 0.30 31.49 12.82
C GLY A 163 1.74 31.12 12.45
N VAL A 164 1.92 30.07 11.66
CA VAL A 164 3.22 29.67 11.14
C VAL A 164 3.37 30.22 9.73
N ALA A 165 4.51 30.87 9.43
CA ALA A 165 4.81 31.28 8.06
C ALA A 165 4.83 30.07 7.15
N GLY A 166 4.16 30.17 6.00
CA GLY A 166 3.94 29.04 5.09
C GLY A 166 5.19 28.21 4.89
N GLY A 167 5.06 26.89 5.14
CA GLY A 167 6.15 25.96 5.03
C GLY A 167 6.77 25.96 3.63
N LYS A 168 8.08 25.99 3.58
CA LYS A 168 8.86 25.59 2.40
C LYS A 168 9.23 24.14 2.48
#